data_106d851d54e6479bc01f3bf41bd21ef0
#
_entry.id   106d851d54e6479bc01f3bf41bd21ef0
#
_cell.length_a   1.000
_cell.length_b   1.000
_cell.length_c   1.000
_cell.angle_alpha   90.00
_cell.angle_beta   90.00
_cell.angle_gamma   90.00
#
_symmetry.space_group_name_H-M   'P 1'
#
loop_
_entity.id
_entity.type
_entity.pdbx_description
1 polymer ?
#
loop_
_entity_poly.entity_id
_entity_poly.type
_entity_poly.pdbx_seq_one_letter_code
_entity_poly.pdbx_strand_id
1 'polypeptide(L)'
;GISEAIRNVIDKSSIRPKDLSLVSLSTTLATNALVEDQGGRVALIFVGFRDGDLAKHSINDALRGDPVLQTKGGHNHAGDETCRINLEEIKEWILKRDGVSAFAVASQFATRNAAHELQIMELIRNLTDKPVTASHQLSSKLNGPRRALTAVLNARLIGIIDELIGRCGATLSNLKIDAPLMVVRVDVALISASEARKKPIATILSGPAASIVGSKWMTNLNLGFVSDIGGTTTDVALLRDGRPTLDAAGARVGNFRTMVEAVAMRTTGLGGDSQVHFLSEGLKGGVHLGPKRLVPVSLLAHQEPHIHDILDEQLRTATPGEYDGKFIRLISSPDDHGLQSRDCLLYTSPS
;
A
#
# COMPACT_ATOMS: atom_id res chain seq x y z
N GLY A 1 -6.32 6.78 -17.84
CA GLY A 1 -5.51 6.07 -16.86
C GLY A 1 -4.78 4.83 -17.39
N ILE A 2 -4.97 3.65 -16.77
CA ILE A 2 -4.20 2.43 -17.09
C ILE A 2 -4.27 2.06 -18.57
N SER A 3 -5.47 2.05 -19.17
CA SER A 3 -5.66 1.71 -20.59
C SER A 3 -4.89 2.64 -21.52
N GLU A 4 -4.89 3.91 -21.23
CA GLU A 4 -4.18 4.92 -21.97
C GLU A 4 -2.66 4.79 -21.81
N ALA A 5 -2.19 4.55 -20.59
CA ALA A 5 -0.77 4.31 -20.31
C ALA A 5 -0.25 3.10 -21.09
N ILE A 6 -0.99 1.98 -21.11
CA ILE A 6 -0.60 0.78 -21.86
C ILE A 6 -0.56 1.08 -23.35
N ARG A 7 -1.57 1.75 -23.91
CA ARG A 7 -1.57 2.15 -25.35
C ARG A 7 -0.37 3.01 -25.69
N ASN A 8 -0.14 4.07 -24.91
CA ASN A 8 0.99 4.98 -25.15
C ASN A 8 2.35 4.28 -25.12
N VAL A 9 2.53 3.29 -24.22
CA VAL A 9 3.77 2.51 -24.16
C VAL A 9 3.92 1.62 -25.40
N ILE A 10 2.88 0.94 -25.82
CA ILE A 10 2.89 0.08 -27.03
C ILE A 10 3.18 0.93 -28.27
N ASP A 11 2.46 2.04 -28.43
CA ASP A 11 2.62 2.93 -29.59
C ASP A 11 4.04 3.51 -29.66
N LYS A 12 4.60 3.94 -28.52
CA LYS A 12 5.96 4.49 -28.46
C LYS A 12 7.07 3.46 -28.62
N SER A 13 6.83 2.22 -28.15
CA SER A 13 7.85 1.15 -28.19
C SER A 13 7.91 0.40 -29.50
N SER A 14 6.90 0.55 -30.38
CA SER A 14 6.73 -0.21 -31.62
C SER A 14 6.71 -1.74 -31.40
N ILE A 15 6.45 -2.20 -30.16
CA ILE A 15 6.34 -3.62 -29.80
C ILE A 15 4.95 -4.12 -30.19
N ARG A 16 4.88 -5.27 -30.84
CA ARG A 16 3.60 -5.88 -31.17
C ARG A 16 2.97 -6.54 -29.92
N PRO A 17 1.66 -6.41 -29.70
CA PRO A 17 1.00 -7.04 -28.55
C PRO A 17 1.32 -8.52 -28.35
N LYS A 18 1.49 -9.27 -29.45
CA LYS A 18 1.83 -10.69 -29.41
C LYS A 18 3.26 -11.02 -28.95
N ASP A 19 4.15 -10.05 -28.97
CA ASP A 19 5.54 -10.22 -28.55
C ASP A 19 5.72 -9.96 -27.04
N LEU A 20 4.65 -9.54 -26.37
CA LEU A 20 4.64 -9.37 -24.92
C LEU A 20 4.52 -10.72 -24.23
N SER A 21 5.48 -11.06 -23.39
CA SER A 21 5.52 -12.31 -22.63
C SER A 21 4.90 -12.19 -21.23
N LEU A 22 4.78 -10.95 -20.70
CA LEU A 22 4.30 -10.69 -19.35
C LEU A 22 3.77 -9.25 -19.25
N VAL A 23 2.69 -9.06 -18.49
CA VAL A 23 2.26 -7.74 -17.99
C VAL A 23 2.34 -7.75 -16.48
N SER A 24 3.12 -6.82 -15.91
CA SER A 24 3.28 -6.67 -14.47
C SER A 24 2.55 -5.42 -13.99
N LEU A 25 1.71 -5.59 -12.97
CA LEU A 25 0.97 -4.51 -12.32
C LEU A 25 1.52 -4.28 -10.91
N SER A 26 1.98 -3.06 -10.65
CA SER A 26 2.23 -2.54 -9.31
C SER A 26 1.23 -1.43 -9.02
N THR A 27 0.73 -1.36 -7.78
CA THR A 27 -0.31 -0.40 -7.41
C THR A 27 -0.20 0.02 -5.95
N THR A 28 -0.48 1.28 -5.68
CA THR A 28 -0.66 1.82 -4.32
C THR A 28 -2.11 1.72 -3.84
N LEU A 29 -3.03 1.22 -4.69
CA LEU A 29 -4.47 1.24 -4.41
C LEU A 29 -4.83 0.53 -3.11
N ALA A 30 -4.27 -0.66 -2.85
CA ALA A 30 -4.50 -1.41 -1.62
C ALA A 30 -3.99 -0.65 -0.38
N THR A 31 -2.83 -0.02 -0.49
CA THR A 31 -2.24 0.80 0.59
C THR A 31 -3.11 2.01 0.89
N ASN A 32 -3.47 2.76 -0.15
CA ASN A 32 -4.29 3.96 -0.03
C ASN A 32 -5.66 3.62 0.54
N ALA A 33 -6.31 2.55 0.08
CA ALA A 33 -7.59 2.12 0.59
C ALA A 33 -7.58 1.84 2.09
N LEU A 34 -6.50 1.25 2.62
CA LEU A 34 -6.37 1.00 4.07
C LEU A 34 -6.06 2.28 4.85
N VAL A 35 -5.27 3.20 4.29
CA VAL A 35 -4.90 4.48 4.94
C VAL A 35 -6.07 5.46 4.94
N GLU A 36 -6.84 5.50 3.86
CA GLU A 36 -7.99 6.40 3.67
C GLU A 36 -9.31 5.79 4.17
N ASP A 37 -9.23 4.70 4.91
CA ASP A 37 -10.39 4.01 5.46
C ASP A 37 -11.44 3.55 4.42
N GLN A 38 -10.98 3.24 3.22
CA GLN A 38 -11.80 2.72 2.13
C GLN A 38 -11.91 1.18 2.20
N GLY A 39 -12.75 0.63 1.33
CA GLY A 39 -12.96 -0.81 1.21
C GLY A 39 -14.33 -1.27 1.69
N GLY A 40 -14.63 -2.52 1.43
CA GLY A 40 -15.92 -3.12 1.72
C GLY A 40 -16.13 -3.40 3.21
N ARG A 41 -17.40 -3.47 3.64
CA ARG A 41 -17.76 -3.94 4.99
C ARG A 41 -17.42 -5.42 5.15
N VAL A 42 -16.91 -5.81 6.31
CA VAL A 42 -16.43 -7.17 6.58
C VAL A 42 -17.14 -7.75 7.80
N ALA A 43 -17.56 -8.99 7.73
CA ALA A 43 -18.02 -9.74 8.89
C ALA A 43 -16.89 -10.64 9.41
N LEU A 44 -16.49 -10.49 10.68
CA LEU A 44 -15.46 -11.31 11.31
C LEU A 44 -16.09 -12.45 12.14
N ILE A 45 -15.68 -13.68 11.86
CA ILE A 45 -15.96 -14.84 12.73
C ILE A 45 -14.67 -15.18 13.48
N PHE A 46 -14.71 -15.00 14.81
CA PHE A 46 -13.57 -15.02 15.70
C PHE A 46 -13.71 -16.17 16.71
N VAL A 47 -13.01 -17.29 16.43
CA VAL A 47 -13.28 -18.61 17.04
C VAL A 47 -12.27 -18.96 18.11
N GLY A 48 -12.72 -19.22 19.33
CA GLY A 48 -11.91 -19.73 20.42
C GLY A 48 -10.96 -18.73 21.07
N PHE A 49 -11.11 -17.44 20.78
CA PHE A 49 -10.32 -16.38 21.39
C PHE A 49 -10.93 -15.93 22.73
N ARG A 50 -10.10 -15.32 23.57
CA ARG A 50 -10.50 -14.82 24.89
C ARG A 50 -11.15 -13.46 24.79
N ASP A 51 -11.91 -13.11 25.82
CA ASP A 51 -12.40 -11.76 25.99
C ASP A 51 -11.23 -10.77 26.01
N GLY A 52 -11.36 -9.66 25.29
CA GLY A 52 -10.32 -8.65 25.13
C GLY A 52 -9.29 -8.91 24.00
N ASP A 53 -9.29 -10.10 23.37
CA ASP A 53 -8.40 -10.33 22.22
C ASP A 53 -8.76 -9.47 21.00
N LEU A 54 -10.01 -9.05 20.85
CA LEU A 54 -10.46 -8.09 19.83
C LEU A 54 -9.86 -6.68 20.00
N ALA A 55 -9.50 -6.30 21.22
CA ALA A 55 -8.84 -5.02 21.48
C ALA A 55 -7.34 -5.03 21.12
N LYS A 56 -6.78 -6.22 20.86
CA LYS A 56 -5.37 -6.36 20.51
C LYS A 56 -5.12 -6.00 19.04
N HIS A 57 -3.94 -5.46 18.79
CA HIS A 57 -3.46 -5.17 17.44
C HIS A 57 -4.38 -4.31 16.58
N SER A 58 -5.20 -3.43 17.20
CA SER A 58 -6.14 -2.55 16.50
C SER A 58 -7.18 -3.29 15.65
N ILE A 59 -7.63 -4.49 16.07
CA ILE A 59 -8.68 -5.23 15.33
C ILE A 59 -9.98 -4.42 15.30
N ASN A 60 -10.38 -3.82 16.43
CA ASN A 60 -11.58 -3.00 16.51
C ASN A 60 -11.51 -1.77 15.58
N ASP A 61 -10.33 -1.14 15.49
CA ASP A 61 -10.12 -0.02 14.58
C ASP A 61 -10.26 -0.48 13.11
N ALA A 62 -9.72 -1.65 12.78
CA ALA A 62 -9.83 -2.23 11.44
C ALA A 62 -11.27 -2.65 11.08
N LEU A 63 -12.07 -3.05 12.08
CA LEU A 63 -13.47 -3.42 11.89
C LEU A 63 -14.38 -2.21 11.69
N ARG A 64 -14.08 -1.06 12.31
CA ARG A 64 -14.87 0.18 12.11
C ARG A 64 -16.36 0.01 12.42
N GLY A 65 -16.70 -0.79 13.43
CA GLY A 65 -18.07 -1.12 13.75
C GLY A 65 -18.71 -2.20 12.88
N ASP A 66 -17.95 -2.85 12.03
CA ASP A 66 -18.40 -4.01 11.26
C ASP A 66 -18.71 -5.21 12.17
N PRO A 67 -19.64 -6.10 11.77
CA PRO A 67 -20.14 -7.14 12.64
C PRO A 67 -19.07 -8.21 12.96
N VAL A 68 -19.05 -8.62 14.24
CA VAL A 68 -18.20 -9.69 14.75
C VAL A 68 -19.04 -10.77 15.42
N LEU A 69 -18.76 -12.03 15.13
CA LEU A 69 -19.19 -13.16 15.93
C LEU A 69 -17.99 -13.71 16.69
N GLN A 70 -18.00 -13.57 17.99
CA GLN A 70 -17.06 -14.28 18.86
C GLN A 70 -17.74 -15.54 19.36
N THR A 71 -17.20 -16.71 19.01
CA THR A 71 -17.81 -18.01 19.33
C THR A 71 -16.79 -18.98 19.92
N LYS A 72 -17.30 -20.00 20.62
CA LYS A 72 -16.47 -21.08 21.17
C LYS A 72 -15.85 -21.95 20.06
N GLY A 73 -14.74 -22.59 20.35
CA GLY A 73 -14.00 -23.43 19.41
C GLY A 73 -12.50 -23.28 19.61
N GLY A 74 -11.76 -23.53 18.54
CA GLY A 74 -10.32 -23.39 18.50
C GLY A 74 -9.56 -24.67 18.85
N HIS A 75 -8.25 -24.58 18.74
CA HIS A 75 -7.32 -25.67 19.00
C HIS A 75 -6.29 -25.24 20.05
N ASN A 76 -5.55 -26.18 20.60
CA ASN A 76 -4.41 -25.90 21.48
C ASN A 76 -3.10 -25.75 20.66
N HIS A 77 -2.00 -25.53 21.32
CA HIS A 77 -0.68 -25.38 20.72
C HIS A 77 -0.17 -26.62 19.98
N ALA A 78 -0.70 -27.81 20.32
CA ALA A 78 -0.39 -29.07 19.63
C ALA A 78 -1.27 -29.30 18.39
N GLY A 79 -2.40 -28.59 18.28
CA GLY A 79 -3.36 -28.73 17.18
C GLY A 79 -4.57 -29.60 17.57
N ASP A 80 -4.70 -29.99 18.83
CA ASP A 80 -5.87 -30.71 19.29
C ASP A 80 -7.06 -29.77 19.46
N GLU A 81 -8.25 -30.23 19.11
CA GLU A 81 -9.48 -29.47 19.27
C GLU A 81 -9.79 -29.28 20.78
N THR A 82 -9.89 -28.02 21.19
CA THR A 82 -10.20 -27.67 22.58
C THR A 82 -11.70 -27.59 22.85
N CYS A 83 -12.45 -27.21 21.85
CA CYS A 83 -13.91 -27.11 21.88
C CYS A 83 -14.44 -27.20 20.46
N ARG A 84 -15.54 -27.92 20.28
CA ARG A 84 -16.22 -27.96 18.96
C ARG A 84 -16.88 -26.65 18.65
N ILE A 85 -16.88 -26.29 17.35
CA ILE A 85 -17.63 -25.14 16.86
C ILE A 85 -19.10 -25.46 16.74
N ASN A 86 -19.95 -24.46 16.97
CA ASN A 86 -21.39 -24.57 16.75
C ASN A 86 -21.72 -24.02 15.34
N LEU A 87 -21.78 -24.90 14.36
CA LEU A 87 -22.05 -24.50 12.96
C LEU A 87 -23.46 -23.94 12.76
N GLU A 88 -24.46 -24.35 13.56
CA GLU A 88 -25.82 -23.79 13.44
C GLU A 88 -25.87 -22.33 13.95
N GLU A 89 -25.22 -22.03 15.06
CA GLU A 89 -25.08 -20.64 15.54
C GLU A 89 -24.40 -19.76 14.48
N ILE A 90 -23.31 -20.27 13.90
CA ILE A 90 -22.56 -19.54 12.85
C ILE A 90 -23.42 -19.35 11.61
N LYS A 91 -24.16 -20.36 11.17
CA LYS A 91 -25.06 -20.31 10.04
C LYS A 91 -26.16 -19.25 10.22
N GLU A 92 -26.84 -19.28 11.35
CA GLU A 92 -27.86 -18.28 11.67
C GLU A 92 -27.30 -16.87 11.70
N TRP A 93 -26.08 -16.72 12.20
CA TRP A 93 -25.43 -15.42 12.22
C TRP A 93 -25.05 -14.94 10.83
N ILE A 94 -24.52 -15.81 9.95
CA ILE A 94 -24.14 -15.49 8.57
C ILE A 94 -25.36 -15.00 7.78
N LEU A 95 -26.49 -15.69 7.88
CA LEU A 95 -27.73 -15.38 7.14
C LEU A 95 -28.30 -14.00 7.47
N LYS A 96 -27.90 -13.39 8.58
CA LYS A 96 -28.30 -12.04 9.00
C LYS A 96 -27.31 -10.95 8.53
N ARG A 97 -26.35 -11.25 7.63
CA ARG A 97 -25.25 -10.35 7.23
C ARG A 97 -25.29 -9.94 5.76
N ASP A 98 -26.45 -9.53 5.26
CA ASP A 98 -26.60 -9.14 3.85
C ASP A 98 -25.79 -7.91 3.47
N GLY A 99 -25.60 -6.97 4.41
CA GLY A 99 -24.91 -5.71 4.18
C GLY A 99 -23.38 -5.77 4.21
N VAL A 100 -22.73 -6.97 4.27
CA VAL A 100 -21.27 -7.09 4.22
C VAL A 100 -20.82 -7.51 2.82
N SER A 101 -19.61 -7.08 2.44
CA SER A 101 -19.01 -7.38 1.14
C SER A 101 -18.18 -8.66 1.18
N ALA A 102 -17.69 -9.06 2.34
CA ALA A 102 -16.82 -10.22 2.51
C ALA A 102 -16.83 -10.72 3.96
N PHE A 103 -16.38 -11.96 4.15
CA PHE A 103 -16.16 -12.55 5.46
C PHE A 103 -14.68 -12.73 5.76
N ALA A 104 -14.30 -12.54 7.02
CA ALA A 104 -13.02 -12.93 7.58
C ALA A 104 -13.23 -13.98 8.64
N VAL A 105 -12.42 -15.04 8.66
CA VAL A 105 -12.47 -16.11 9.64
C VAL A 105 -11.11 -16.25 10.29
N ALA A 106 -11.06 -16.24 11.60
CA ALA A 106 -9.86 -16.49 12.37
C ALA A 106 -10.16 -17.42 13.55
N SER A 107 -9.37 -18.48 13.69
CA SER A 107 -9.48 -19.37 14.85
C SER A 107 -8.16 -19.47 15.62
N GLN A 108 -8.30 -19.75 16.92
CA GLN A 108 -7.15 -19.95 17.79
C GLN A 108 -6.34 -21.14 17.31
N PHE A 109 -5.03 -20.98 17.16
CA PHE A 109 -4.09 -21.97 16.63
C PHE A 109 -4.44 -22.57 15.26
N ALA A 110 -5.14 -21.82 14.39
CA ALA A 110 -5.42 -22.24 13.01
C ALA A 110 -4.16 -22.60 12.20
N THR A 111 -3.00 -22.11 12.58
CA THR A 111 -1.71 -22.48 11.98
C THR A 111 -1.22 -23.88 12.35
N ARG A 112 -1.79 -24.48 13.41
CA ARG A 112 -1.54 -25.87 13.82
C ARG A 112 -2.60 -26.81 13.26
N ASN A 113 -3.86 -26.37 13.30
CA ASN A 113 -4.99 -27.09 12.75
C ASN A 113 -6.03 -26.10 12.24
N ALA A 114 -6.23 -26.08 10.93
CA ALA A 114 -7.12 -25.15 10.25
C ALA A 114 -8.57 -25.65 10.14
N ALA A 115 -8.91 -26.81 10.73
CA ALA A 115 -10.19 -27.49 10.51
C ALA A 115 -11.40 -26.57 10.74
N HIS A 116 -11.42 -25.78 11.81
CA HIS A 116 -12.53 -24.86 12.10
C HIS A 116 -12.65 -23.76 11.05
N GLU A 117 -11.54 -23.15 10.63
CA GLU A 117 -11.58 -22.14 9.58
C GLU A 117 -12.06 -22.74 8.27
N LEU A 118 -11.64 -23.94 7.89
CA LEU A 118 -12.07 -24.63 6.69
C LEU A 118 -13.55 -24.97 6.70
N GLN A 119 -14.09 -25.50 7.80
CA GLN A 119 -15.51 -25.79 7.94
C GLN A 119 -16.37 -24.52 7.83
N ILE A 120 -15.94 -23.43 8.46
CA ILE A 120 -16.66 -22.15 8.38
C ILE A 120 -16.56 -21.55 6.96
N MET A 121 -15.41 -21.64 6.30
CA MET A 121 -15.27 -21.21 4.91
C MET A 121 -16.22 -21.95 3.97
N GLU A 122 -16.31 -23.27 4.12
CA GLU A 122 -17.23 -24.09 3.35
C GLU A 122 -18.69 -23.70 3.61
N LEU A 123 -19.06 -23.50 4.88
CA LEU A 123 -20.38 -23.04 5.27
C LEU A 123 -20.72 -21.69 4.62
N ILE A 124 -19.80 -20.70 4.66
CA ILE A 124 -20.01 -19.39 4.03
C ILE A 124 -20.21 -19.53 2.53
N ARG A 125 -19.42 -20.33 1.84
CA ARG A 125 -19.50 -20.56 0.40
C ARG A 125 -20.81 -21.24 -0.02
N ASN A 126 -21.33 -22.12 0.84
CA ASN A 126 -22.60 -22.82 0.59
C ASN A 126 -23.82 -21.92 0.85
N LEU A 127 -23.69 -20.91 1.68
CA LEU A 127 -24.79 -20.02 2.09
C LEU A 127 -24.80 -18.68 1.33
N THR A 128 -23.66 -18.26 0.80
CA THR A 128 -23.51 -16.93 0.21
C THR A 128 -22.53 -16.95 -0.96
N ASP A 129 -22.70 -15.99 -1.89
CA ASP A 129 -21.73 -15.74 -2.98
C ASP A 129 -20.57 -14.82 -2.56
N LYS A 130 -20.48 -14.49 -1.26
CA LYS A 130 -19.52 -13.52 -0.76
C LYS A 130 -18.15 -14.16 -0.57
N PRO A 131 -17.07 -13.46 -0.89
CA PRO A 131 -15.72 -13.95 -0.65
C PRO A 131 -15.44 -14.12 0.82
N VAL A 132 -14.61 -15.11 1.14
CA VAL A 132 -14.18 -15.42 2.50
C VAL A 132 -12.67 -15.53 2.58
N THR A 133 -12.08 -14.90 3.58
CA THR A 133 -10.66 -14.97 3.93
C THR A 133 -10.47 -15.73 5.23
N ALA A 134 -9.67 -16.79 5.20
CA ALA A 134 -9.26 -17.51 6.43
C ALA A 134 -7.85 -17.10 6.86
N SER A 135 -7.64 -16.92 8.16
CA SER A 135 -6.40 -16.38 8.72
C SER A 135 -5.18 -17.26 8.47
N HIS A 136 -5.35 -18.59 8.47
CA HIS A 136 -4.27 -19.55 8.21
C HIS A 136 -3.70 -19.47 6.79
N GLN A 137 -4.49 -18.96 5.82
CA GLN A 137 -4.06 -18.81 4.43
C GLN A 137 -3.12 -17.63 4.21
N LEU A 138 -3.09 -16.68 5.14
CA LEU A 138 -2.31 -15.44 5.04
C LEU A 138 -0.97 -15.52 5.75
N SER A 139 -0.86 -16.33 6.79
CA SER A 139 0.38 -16.50 7.55
C SER A 139 0.42 -17.79 8.32
N SER A 140 1.59 -18.44 8.31
CA SER A 140 1.89 -19.62 9.15
C SER A 140 2.40 -19.25 10.55
N LYS A 141 2.63 -17.96 10.81
CA LYS A 141 3.18 -17.49 12.10
C LYS A 141 2.11 -17.54 13.21
N LEU A 142 2.54 -17.78 14.43
CA LEU A 142 1.70 -17.66 15.62
C LEU A 142 1.27 -16.20 15.81
N ASN A 143 0.40 -15.92 16.74
CA ASN A 143 -0.31 -14.66 17.03
C ASN A 143 -1.67 -14.58 16.33
N GLY A 144 -2.64 -15.31 16.91
CA GLY A 144 -4.01 -15.40 16.41
C GLY A 144 -4.70 -14.05 16.19
N PRO A 145 -4.71 -13.14 17.18
CA PRO A 145 -5.33 -11.82 17.01
C PRO A 145 -4.74 -11.03 15.84
N ARG A 146 -3.42 -11.05 15.65
CA ARG A 146 -2.80 -10.35 14.54
C ARG A 146 -3.08 -11.00 13.18
N ARG A 147 -3.24 -12.34 13.13
CA ARG A 147 -3.73 -13.02 11.93
C ARG A 147 -5.17 -12.60 11.62
N ALA A 148 -6.02 -12.49 12.65
CA ALA A 148 -7.39 -11.99 12.49
C ALA A 148 -7.43 -10.58 11.91
N LEU A 149 -6.62 -9.65 12.42
CA LEU A 149 -6.44 -8.33 11.82
C LEU A 149 -6.09 -8.45 10.34
N THR A 150 -5.09 -9.27 10.01
CA THR A 150 -4.65 -9.43 8.62
C THR A 150 -5.78 -10.00 7.74
N ALA A 151 -6.60 -10.91 8.26
CA ALA A 151 -7.74 -11.48 7.55
C ALA A 151 -8.85 -10.43 7.31
N VAL A 152 -9.14 -9.58 8.30
CA VAL A 152 -10.09 -8.46 8.17
C VAL A 152 -9.62 -7.48 7.09
N LEU A 153 -8.35 -7.06 7.14
CA LEU A 153 -7.80 -6.13 6.15
C LEU A 153 -7.78 -6.76 4.75
N ASN A 154 -7.46 -8.04 4.61
CA ASN A 154 -7.51 -8.75 3.35
C ASN A 154 -8.94 -8.77 2.78
N ALA A 155 -9.91 -9.19 3.57
CA ALA A 155 -11.31 -9.27 3.17
C ALA A 155 -11.85 -7.91 2.71
N ARG A 156 -11.46 -6.83 3.38
CA ARG A 156 -11.84 -5.45 3.05
C ARG A 156 -11.35 -5.00 1.67
N LEU A 157 -10.20 -5.49 1.23
CA LEU A 157 -9.54 -5.13 -0.03
C LEU A 157 -10.01 -5.95 -1.23
N ILE A 158 -10.70 -7.09 -1.04
CA ILE A 158 -11.03 -8.02 -2.13
C ILE A 158 -11.78 -7.32 -3.28
N GLY A 159 -12.84 -6.58 -2.97
CA GLY A 159 -13.64 -5.91 -4.01
C GLY A 159 -12.84 -4.89 -4.82
N ILE A 160 -12.01 -4.09 -4.16
CA ILE A 160 -11.20 -3.05 -4.81
C ILE A 160 -10.17 -3.67 -5.76
N ILE A 161 -9.47 -4.71 -5.32
CA ILE A 161 -8.44 -5.36 -6.13
C ILE A 161 -9.05 -6.23 -7.24
N ASP A 162 -10.20 -6.84 -6.98
CA ASP A 162 -10.94 -7.57 -8.02
C ASP A 162 -11.35 -6.65 -9.16
N GLU A 163 -11.90 -5.47 -8.85
CA GLU A 163 -12.27 -4.46 -9.84
C GLU A 163 -11.06 -3.96 -10.63
N LEU A 164 -9.94 -3.66 -9.96
CA LEU A 164 -8.70 -3.24 -10.62
C LEU A 164 -8.21 -4.29 -11.61
N ILE A 165 -8.11 -5.55 -11.17
CA ILE A 165 -7.65 -6.65 -12.00
C ILE A 165 -8.63 -6.90 -13.17
N GLY A 166 -9.93 -6.81 -12.92
CA GLY A 166 -10.95 -6.93 -13.95
C GLY A 166 -10.80 -5.87 -15.04
N ARG A 167 -10.63 -4.60 -14.66
CA ARG A 167 -10.40 -3.49 -15.59
C ARG A 167 -9.08 -3.64 -16.38
N CYS A 168 -8.02 -4.10 -15.72
CA CYS A 168 -6.75 -4.40 -16.40
C CYS A 168 -6.93 -5.53 -17.41
N GLY A 169 -7.54 -6.65 -17.02
CA GLY A 169 -7.80 -7.78 -17.92
C GLY A 169 -8.64 -7.40 -19.14
N ALA A 170 -9.71 -6.64 -18.95
CA ALA A 170 -10.52 -6.12 -20.04
C ALA A 170 -9.71 -5.23 -21.00
N THR A 171 -8.81 -4.40 -20.44
CA THR A 171 -7.92 -3.56 -21.27
C THR A 171 -6.96 -4.41 -22.10
N LEU A 172 -6.32 -5.43 -21.51
CA LEU A 172 -5.41 -6.34 -22.23
C LEU A 172 -6.15 -7.08 -23.35
N SER A 173 -7.34 -7.59 -23.08
CA SER A 173 -8.18 -8.26 -24.08
C SER A 173 -8.53 -7.32 -25.24
N ASN A 174 -8.92 -6.08 -24.96
CA ASN A 174 -9.24 -5.07 -25.99
C ASN A 174 -8.02 -4.69 -26.84
N LEU A 175 -6.82 -4.77 -26.29
CA LEU A 175 -5.56 -4.52 -26.98
C LEU A 175 -4.97 -5.76 -27.64
N LYS A 176 -5.66 -6.92 -27.56
CA LYS A 176 -5.23 -8.22 -28.07
C LYS A 176 -3.87 -8.65 -27.50
N ILE A 177 -3.67 -8.36 -26.20
CA ILE A 177 -2.50 -8.77 -25.44
C ILE A 177 -2.86 -10.07 -24.70
N ASP A 178 -2.20 -11.16 -25.08
CA ASP A 178 -2.43 -12.51 -24.55
C ASP A 178 -1.47 -12.86 -23.40
N ALA A 179 -0.61 -11.91 -23.03
CA ALA A 179 0.37 -12.07 -21.97
C ALA A 179 -0.30 -12.18 -20.59
N PRO A 180 0.20 -13.06 -19.70
CA PRO A 180 -0.34 -13.21 -18.35
C PRO A 180 -0.20 -11.93 -17.55
N LEU A 181 -1.29 -11.54 -16.87
CA LEU A 181 -1.28 -10.43 -15.91
C LEU A 181 -0.77 -10.93 -14.56
N MET A 182 0.35 -10.40 -14.14
CA MET A 182 0.95 -10.64 -12.83
C MET A 182 0.87 -9.39 -11.98
N VAL A 183 0.85 -9.55 -10.67
CA VAL A 183 0.80 -8.45 -9.72
C VAL A 183 2.02 -8.50 -8.81
N VAL A 184 2.65 -7.35 -8.60
CA VAL A 184 3.81 -7.23 -7.70
C VAL A 184 3.33 -7.38 -6.25
N ARG A 185 3.96 -8.28 -5.52
CA ARG A 185 3.73 -8.50 -4.11
C ARG A 185 4.65 -7.61 -3.26
N VAL A 186 4.25 -7.41 -2.02
CA VAL A 186 4.97 -6.58 -1.04
C VAL A 186 6.43 -7.01 -0.77
N ASP A 187 6.80 -8.24 -1.08
CA ASP A 187 8.16 -8.80 -1.00
C ASP A 187 8.86 -8.88 -2.35
N VAL A 188 8.38 -8.11 -3.30
CA VAL A 188 8.82 -7.99 -4.72
C VAL A 188 8.58 -9.21 -5.60
N ALA A 189 8.03 -10.31 -5.09
CA ALA A 189 7.66 -11.44 -5.93
C ALA A 189 6.47 -11.09 -6.83
N LEU A 190 6.36 -11.79 -7.95
CA LEU A 190 5.20 -11.71 -8.83
C LEU A 190 4.22 -12.83 -8.47
N ILE A 191 2.95 -12.49 -8.33
CA ILE A 191 1.85 -13.44 -8.17
C ILE A 191 0.86 -13.30 -9.31
N SER A 192 0.14 -14.37 -9.62
CA SER A 192 -0.91 -14.31 -10.63
C SER A 192 -2.04 -13.37 -10.22
N ALA A 193 -2.71 -12.80 -11.20
CA ALA A 193 -3.90 -11.98 -10.95
C ALA A 193 -4.97 -12.73 -10.12
N SER A 194 -5.11 -14.05 -10.33
CA SER A 194 -6.03 -14.91 -9.56
C SER A 194 -5.65 -15.02 -8.07
N GLU A 195 -4.35 -15.13 -7.75
CA GLU A 195 -3.89 -15.12 -6.35
C GLU A 195 -3.98 -13.74 -5.72
N ALA A 196 -3.71 -12.67 -6.47
CA ALA A 196 -3.88 -11.31 -5.97
C ALA A 196 -5.35 -10.98 -5.60
N ARG A 197 -6.32 -11.54 -6.33
CA ARG A 197 -7.75 -11.43 -6.00
C ARG A 197 -8.10 -12.09 -4.65
N LYS A 198 -7.47 -13.22 -4.34
CA LYS A 198 -7.69 -13.96 -3.07
C LYS A 198 -6.94 -13.32 -1.90
N LYS A 199 -5.73 -12.81 -2.16
CA LYS A 199 -4.82 -12.27 -1.15
C LYS A 199 -4.39 -10.83 -1.48
N PRO A 200 -5.34 -9.89 -1.63
CA PRO A 200 -5.02 -8.51 -1.95
C PRO A 200 -4.10 -7.83 -0.92
N ILE A 201 -4.12 -8.26 0.34
CA ILE A 201 -3.21 -7.76 1.37
C ILE A 201 -1.73 -8.01 1.02
N ALA A 202 -1.42 -8.98 0.16
CA ALA A 202 -0.06 -9.23 -0.30
C ALA A 202 0.44 -8.18 -1.32
N THR A 203 -0.44 -7.33 -1.84
CA THR A 203 -0.10 -6.29 -2.82
C THR A 203 0.10 -4.90 -2.21
N ILE A 204 -0.09 -4.75 -0.88
CA ILE A 204 0.21 -3.49 -0.18
C ILE A 204 1.69 -3.15 -0.33
N LEU A 205 2.02 -1.85 -0.38
CA LEU A 205 3.40 -1.36 -0.49
C LEU A 205 4.16 -1.92 -1.72
N SER A 206 3.46 -2.44 -2.74
CA SER A 206 4.11 -3.02 -3.92
C SER A 206 4.80 -1.97 -4.80
N GLY A 207 4.35 -0.71 -4.79
CA GLY A 207 4.98 0.39 -5.53
C GLY A 207 6.42 0.64 -5.07
N PRO A 208 6.65 1.01 -3.81
CA PRO A 208 8.00 1.16 -3.26
C PRO A 208 8.85 -0.10 -3.39
N ALA A 209 8.26 -1.29 -3.22
CA ALA A 209 8.97 -2.55 -3.43
C ALA A 209 9.48 -2.71 -4.86
N ALA A 210 8.67 -2.33 -5.86
CA ALA A 210 9.06 -2.34 -7.26
C ALA A 210 10.17 -1.33 -7.58
N SER A 211 10.13 -0.14 -6.97
CA SER A 211 11.17 0.88 -7.11
C SER A 211 12.55 0.38 -6.66
N ILE A 212 12.61 -0.41 -5.57
CA ILE A 212 13.85 -0.98 -5.08
C ILE A 212 14.43 -2.00 -6.08
N VAL A 213 13.58 -2.85 -6.64
CA VAL A 213 14.02 -3.80 -7.68
C VAL A 213 14.45 -3.08 -8.95
N GLY A 214 13.72 -2.05 -9.36
CA GLY A 214 14.07 -1.20 -10.49
C GLY A 214 15.44 -0.53 -10.31
N SER A 215 15.71 0.01 -9.11
CA SER A 215 17.01 0.60 -8.76
C SER A 215 18.14 -0.42 -8.86
N LYS A 216 17.92 -1.65 -8.38
CA LYS A 216 18.91 -2.75 -8.54
C LYS A 216 19.18 -3.05 -10.01
N TRP A 217 18.14 -3.12 -10.83
CA TRP A 217 18.29 -3.40 -12.26
C TRP A 217 19.06 -2.29 -12.98
N MET A 218 18.77 -1.03 -12.67
CA MET A 218 19.42 0.13 -13.29
C MET A 218 20.89 0.28 -12.89
N THR A 219 21.23 0.02 -11.62
CA THR A 219 22.57 0.30 -11.07
C THR A 219 23.47 -0.93 -11.02
N ASN A 220 22.88 -2.12 -11.07
CA ASN A 220 23.53 -3.40 -10.82
C ASN A 220 24.27 -3.51 -9.48
N LEU A 221 23.96 -2.63 -8.51
CA LEU A 221 24.54 -2.66 -7.17
C LEU A 221 23.95 -3.79 -6.33
N ASN A 222 24.78 -4.44 -5.51
CA ASN A 222 24.35 -5.49 -4.61
C ASN A 222 24.16 -5.01 -3.17
N LEU A 223 24.76 -3.88 -2.80
CA LEU A 223 24.65 -3.28 -1.47
C LEU A 223 24.46 -1.78 -1.63
N GLY A 224 23.47 -1.22 -0.94
CA GLY A 224 23.20 0.22 -0.95
C GLY A 224 21.87 0.57 -0.33
N PHE A 225 21.68 1.85 -0.08
CA PHE A 225 20.38 2.41 0.24
C PHE A 225 19.68 2.85 -1.04
N VAL A 226 18.40 2.51 -1.12
CA VAL A 226 17.50 3.01 -2.17
C VAL A 226 16.58 4.02 -1.52
N SER A 227 16.54 5.23 -2.05
CA SER A 227 15.61 6.28 -1.62
C SER A 227 14.66 6.59 -2.78
N ASP A 228 13.39 6.28 -2.59
CA ASP A 228 12.30 6.62 -3.51
C ASP A 228 11.64 7.90 -3.01
N ILE A 229 11.89 9.01 -3.71
CA ILE A 229 11.43 10.35 -3.31
C ILE A 229 10.28 10.73 -4.23
N GLY A 230 9.06 10.61 -3.71
CA GLY A 230 7.84 11.04 -4.37
C GLY A 230 7.47 12.49 -4.06
N GLY A 231 6.28 12.91 -4.51
CA GLY A 231 5.73 14.22 -4.16
C GLY A 231 5.38 14.33 -2.66
N THR A 232 4.89 13.24 -2.08
CA THR A 232 4.31 13.21 -0.72
C THR A 232 5.22 12.58 0.32
N THR A 233 5.89 11.50 -0.04
CA THR A 233 6.66 10.63 0.85
C THR A 233 8.02 10.32 0.27
N THR A 234 8.94 10.01 1.17
CA THR A 234 10.22 9.38 0.84
C THR A 234 10.26 8.01 1.51
N ASP A 235 10.48 6.99 0.70
CA ASP A 235 10.65 5.61 1.12
C ASP A 235 12.13 5.22 1.03
N VAL A 236 12.72 4.79 2.15
CA VAL A 236 14.12 4.36 2.19
C VAL A 236 14.20 2.88 2.55
N ALA A 237 14.92 2.11 1.76
CA ALA A 237 15.15 0.70 1.99
C ALA A 237 16.61 0.31 1.78
N LEU A 238 17.02 -0.80 2.41
CA LEU A 238 18.35 -1.38 2.26
C LEU A 238 18.31 -2.52 1.24
N LEU A 239 19.16 -2.41 0.22
CA LEU A 239 19.51 -3.49 -0.67
C LEU A 239 20.74 -4.20 -0.10
N ARG A 240 20.63 -5.53 0.08
CA ARG A 240 21.74 -6.40 0.53
C ARG A 240 21.78 -7.65 -0.34
N ASP A 241 22.97 -8.02 -0.81
CA ASP A 241 23.19 -9.17 -1.71
C ASP A 241 22.26 -9.14 -2.95
N GLY A 242 22.04 -7.93 -3.48
CA GLY A 242 21.17 -7.69 -4.63
C GLY A 242 19.67 -7.88 -4.37
N ARG A 243 19.25 -8.00 -3.11
CA ARG A 243 17.84 -8.18 -2.71
C ARG A 243 17.44 -7.15 -1.67
N PRO A 244 16.17 -6.70 -1.68
CA PRO A 244 15.63 -5.90 -0.59
C PRO A 244 15.64 -6.71 0.71
N THR A 245 15.98 -6.08 1.82
CA THR A 245 15.80 -6.70 3.14
C THR A 245 14.31 -6.79 3.49
N LEU A 246 13.91 -7.88 4.13
CA LEU A 246 12.52 -8.08 4.55
C LEU A 246 12.33 -7.78 6.04
N ASP A 247 11.20 -7.15 6.39
CA ASP A 247 10.75 -7.01 7.77
C ASP A 247 9.96 -8.24 8.20
N ALA A 248 10.62 -9.13 8.95
CA ALA A 248 10.00 -10.33 9.50
C ALA A 248 8.84 -10.02 10.47
N ALA A 249 8.78 -8.79 11.01
CA ALA A 249 7.68 -8.35 11.85
C ALA A 249 6.40 -8.05 11.06
N GLY A 250 6.47 -8.01 9.73
CA GLY A 250 5.35 -7.84 8.80
C GLY A 250 5.09 -6.39 8.39
N ALA A 251 4.41 -6.22 7.26
CA ALA A 251 4.09 -4.93 6.67
C ALA A 251 3.29 -4.03 7.63
N ARG A 252 3.68 -2.75 7.66
CA ARG A 252 2.94 -1.71 8.37
C ARG A 252 2.24 -0.79 7.37
N VAL A 253 0.92 -0.61 7.53
CA VAL A 253 0.11 0.29 6.73
C VAL A 253 -0.74 1.14 7.67
N GLY A 254 -0.49 2.44 7.70
CA GLY A 254 -1.09 3.32 8.69
C GLY A 254 -0.80 2.82 10.12
N ASN A 255 -1.85 2.65 10.90
CA ASN A 255 -1.77 2.14 12.27
C ASN A 255 -1.76 0.61 12.37
N PHE A 256 -1.93 -0.09 11.24
CA PHE A 256 -2.04 -1.55 11.22
C PHE A 256 -0.70 -2.20 10.92
N ARG A 257 -0.37 -3.25 11.69
CA ARG A 257 0.78 -4.10 11.43
C ARG A 257 0.31 -5.52 11.07
N THR A 258 0.42 -5.88 9.81
CA THR A 258 -0.06 -7.15 9.27
C THR A 258 0.90 -8.31 9.56
N MET A 259 0.50 -9.54 9.23
CA MET A 259 1.35 -10.73 9.28
C MET A 259 2.07 -11.01 7.95
N VAL A 260 1.83 -10.19 6.93
CA VAL A 260 2.48 -10.36 5.61
C VAL A 260 3.89 -9.79 5.67
N GLU A 261 4.88 -10.59 5.31
CA GLU A 261 6.26 -10.13 5.20
C GLU A 261 6.38 -9.12 4.06
N ALA A 262 7.08 -8.03 4.32
CA ALA A 262 7.24 -6.93 3.40
C ALA A 262 8.69 -6.50 3.31
N VAL A 263 9.03 -5.76 2.29
CA VAL A 263 10.31 -5.05 2.24
C VAL A 263 10.43 -4.16 3.47
N ALA A 264 11.57 -4.24 4.15
CA ALA A 264 11.88 -3.39 5.29
C ALA A 264 12.15 -1.96 4.77
N MET A 265 11.13 -1.12 4.88
CA MET A 265 11.18 0.28 4.45
C MET A 265 10.91 1.22 5.60
N ARG A 266 11.55 2.38 5.55
CA ARG A 266 11.22 3.52 6.38
C ARG A 266 10.59 4.59 5.51
N THR A 267 9.30 4.81 5.70
CA THR A 267 8.54 5.87 5.05
C THR A 267 8.53 7.11 5.93
N THR A 268 8.82 8.25 5.34
CA THR A 268 8.70 9.56 5.97
C THR A 268 7.77 10.43 5.15
N GLY A 269 6.95 11.26 5.81
CA GLY A 269 6.05 12.23 5.16
C GLY A 269 6.80 13.43 4.60
N LEU A 270 7.90 13.18 3.91
CA LEU A 270 8.75 14.16 3.26
C LEU A 270 8.80 13.84 1.78
N GLY A 271 8.45 14.78 0.95
CA GLY A 271 8.47 14.65 -0.51
C GLY A 271 8.59 16.01 -1.20
N GLY A 272 8.54 15.99 -2.52
CA GLY A 272 8.66 17.20 -3.33
C GLY A 272 7.61 18.27 -3.06
N ASP A 273 6.45 17.89 -2.50
CA ASP A 273 5.36 18.80 -2.14
C ASP A 273 5.44 19.31 -0.69
N SER A 274 6.47 18.92 0.07
CA SER A 274 6.57 19.31 1.49
C SER A 274 6.89 20.79 1.64
N GLN A 275 6.14 21.49 2.50
CA GLN A 275 6.44 22.88 2.85
C GLN A 275 7.81 22.96 3.53
N VAL A 276 8.59 23.95 3.13
CA VAL A 276 9.91 24.24 3.71
C VAL A 276 9.79 25.41 4.68
N HIS A 277 10.25 25.23 5.90
CA HIS A 277 10.28 26.26 6.93
C HIS A 277 11.71 26.56 7.32
N PHE A 278 12.08 27.83 7.33
CA PHE A 278 13.36 28.29 7.91
C PHE A 278 13.17 28.64 9.37
N LEU A 279 14.03 28.12 10.20
CA LEU A 279 14.15 28.49 11.59
C LEU A 279 15.33 29.46 11.71
N SER A 280 15.04 30.74 11.87
CA SER A 280 16.08 31.79 11.92
C SER A 280 16.65 32.06 13.31
N GLU A 281 16.14 31.40 14.37
CA GLU A 281 16.48 31.73 15.75
C GLU A 281 17.47 30.75 16.40
N GLY A 282 18.63 31.29 16.82
CA GLY A 282 19.58 30.70 17.74
C GLY A 282 20.36 29.49 17.20
N LEU A 283 21.01 28.76 18.12
CA LEU A 283 21.79 27.54 17.84
C LEU A 283 20.99 26.38 17.21
N LYS A 284 19.66 26.51 17.11
CA LYS A 284 18.75 25.57 16.48
C LYS A 284 18.30 26.02 15.10
N GLY A 285 18.93 27.04 14.54
CA GLY A 285 18.64 27.49 13.17
C GLY A 285 18.79 26.36 12.16
N GLY A 286 17.96 26.33 11.12
CA GLY A 286 18.01 25.28 10.12
C GLY A 286 16.72 25.24 9.28
N VAL A 287 16.55 24.14 8.56
CA VAL A 287 15.40 23.90 7.71
C VAL A 287 14.56 22.80 8.32
N HIS A 288 13.26 23.06 8.45
CA HIS A 288 12.25 22.06 8.82
C HIS A 288 11.31 21.85 7.63
N LEU A 289 11.00 20.58 7.34
CA LEU A 289 10.19 20.18 6.19
C LEU A 289 8.85 19.57 6.64
N GLY A 290 7.75 20.00 5.99
CA GLY A 290 6.42 19.51 6.30
C GLY A 290 5.87 19.99 7.66
N PRO A 291 4.79 19.38 8.15
CA PRO A 291 4.00 18.31 7.53
C PRO A 291 3.05 18.78 6.41
N LYS A 292 2.88 20.11 6.27
CA LYS A 292 1.98 20.70 5.27
C LYS A 292 2.51 20.47 3.85
N ARG A 293 1.61 20.23 2.90
CA ARG A 293 1.93 20.06 1.48
C ARG A 293 1.57 21.31 0.70
N LEU A 294 2.38 21.62 -0.29
CA LEU A 294 2.23 22.76 -1.17
C LEU A 294 2.33 22.31 -2.63
N VAL A 295 1.81 23.12 -3.54
CA VAL A 295 2.07 22.93 -4.96
C VAL A 295 3.53 23.34 -5.25
N PRO A 296 4.38 22.45 -5.79
CA PRO A 296 5.74 22.81 -6.15
C PRO A 296 5.74 23.96 -7.18
N VAL A 297 6.58 24.97 -6.96
CA VAL A 297 6.63 26.14 -7.87
C VAL A 297 7.07 25.72 -9.26
N SER A 298 7.90 24.68 -9.40
CA SER A 298 8.26 24.11 -10.70
C SER A 298 7.04 23.62 -11.49
N LEU A 299 6.08 22.96 -10.81
CA LEU A 299 4.83 22.53 -11.42
C LEU A 299 3.94 23.73 -11.77
N LEU A 300 3.83 24.69 -10.85
CA LEU A 300 3.07 25.91 -11.06
C LEU A 300 3.63 26.72 -12.25
N ALA A 301 4.96 26.89 -12.33
CA ALA A 301 5.62 27.59 -13.42
C ALA A 301 5.49 26.85 -14.76
N HIS A 302 5.35 25.52 -14.76
CA HIS A 302 5.06 24.76 -15.96
C HIS A 302 3.62 24.98 -16.46
N GLN A 303 2.67 25.09 -15.55
CA GLN A 303 1.25 25.34 -15.87
C GLN A 303 1.00 26.81 -16.23
N GLU A 304 1.68 27.72 -15.55
CA GLU A 304 1.54 29.17 -15.64
C GLU A 304 2.91 29.83 -15.91
N PRO A 305 3.36 29.88 -17.17
CA PRO A 305 4.72 30.34 -17.52
C PRO A 305 5.08 31.75 -17.04
N HIS A 306 4.10 32.65 -16.82
CA HIS A 306 4.34 34.00 -16.31
C HIS A 306 4.93 34.00 -14.86
N ILE A 307 4.84 32.89 -14.13
CA ILE A 307 5.47 32.74 -12.82
C ILE A 307 7.00 32.88 -12.90
N HIS A 308 7.61 32.50 -14.03
CA HIS A 308 9.04 32.70 -14.23
C HIS A 308 9.42 34.19 -14.20
N ASP A 309 8.63 35.06 -14.81
CA ASP A 309 8.89 36.49 -14.85
C ASP A 309 8.78 37.12 -13.45
N ILE A 310 7.77 36.69 -12.67
CA ILE A 310 7.59 37.13 -11.28
C ILE A 310 8.79 36.69 -10.41
N LEU A 311 9.25 35.45 -10.54
CA LEU A 311 10.39 34.95 -9.79
C LEU A 311 11.71 35.65 -10.18
N ASP A 312 11.90 35.93 -11.46
CA ASP A 312 13.07 36.68 -11.95
C ASP A 312 13.04 38.14 -11.48
N GLU A 313 11.88 38.77 -11.40
CA GLU A 313 11.73 40.10 -10.83
C GLU A 313 12.05 40.12 -9.32
N GLN A 314 11.51 39.19 -8.55
CA GLN A 314 11.81 39.04 -7.13
C GLN A 314 13.31 38.86 -6.85
N LEU A 315 14.03 38.12 -7.72
CA LEU A 315 15.47 37.95 -7.60
C LEU A 315 16.27 39.24 -7.86
N ARG A 316 15.73 40.17 -8.65
CA ARG A 316 16.36 41.45 -8.95
C ARG A 316 16.06 42.54 -7.92
N THR A 317 15.03 42.32 -7.09
CA THR A 317 14.59 43.31 -6.11
C THR A 317 15.48 43.26 -4.88
N ALA A 318 16.13 44.38 -4.56
CA ALA A 318 17.06 44.50 -3.44
C ALA A 318 16.35 44.50 -2.06
N THR A 319 15.05 44.78 -2.04
CA THR A 319 14.25 44.82 -0.81
C THR A 319 13.26 43.66 -0.84
N PRO A 320 13.36 42.71 0.12
CA PRO A 320 12.41 41.61 0.20
C PRO A 320 10.98 42.10 0.36
N GLY A 321 10.07 41.63 -0.47
CA GLY A 321 8.65 41.84 -0.31
C GLY A 321 8.06 40.98 0.80
N GLU A 322 6.81 41.22 1.17
CA GLU A 322 6.10 40.51 2.24
C GLU A 322 6.12 38.99 2.10
N TYR A 323 6.21 38.50 0.87
CA TYR A 323 6.13 37.07 0.54
C TYR A 323 7.48 36.44 0.14
N ASP A 324 8.55 37.21 -0.02
CA ASP A 324 9.83 36.70 -0.54
C ASP A 324 10.48 35.67 0.39
N GLY A 325 10.28 35.80 1.70
CA GLY A 325 10.69 34.79 2.68
C GLY A 325 9.91 33.46 2.62
N LYS A 326 8.86 33.38 1.81
CA LYS A 326 8.03 32.18 1.65
C LYS A 326 8.45 31.34 0.45
N PHE A 327 9.43 31.80 -0.34
CA PHE A 327 9.95 31.08 -1.49
C PHE A 327 11.36 30.60 -1.23
N ILE A 328 11.64 29.38 -1.67
CA ILE A 328 12.98 28.81 -1.61
C ILE A 328 13.40 28.43 -3.00
N ARG A 329 14.57 28.90 -3.40
CA ARG A 329 15.25 28.51 -4.61
C ARG A 329 16.53 27.75 -4.27
N LEU A 330 16.73 26.58 -4.88
CA LEU A 330 18.04 25.96 -4.94
C LEU A 330 18.85 26.68 -6.02
N ILE A 331 19.94 27.29 -5.62
CA ILE A 331 20.90 27.89 -6.56
C ILE A 331 21.92 26.82 -6.86
N SER A 332 22.05 26.41 -8.14
CA SER A 332 23.15 25.55 -8.58
C SER A 332 24.49 26.27 -8.42
N SER A 333 25.54 25.53 -8.07
CA SER A 333 26.88 26.07 -8.05
C SER A 333 27.27 26.61 -9.43
N PRO A 334 28.02 27.71 -9.54
CA PRO A 334 28.46 28.26 -10.81
C PRO A 334 29.24 27.27 -11.70
N ASP A 335 29.78 26.20 -11.09
CA ASP A 335 30.57 25.18 -11.77
C ASP A 335 29.76 23.99 -12.29
N ASP A 336 28.44 23.99 -12.07
CA ASP A 336 27.55 22.88 -12.48
C ASP A 336 26.98 23.16 -13.87
N HIS A 337 27.73 22.73 -14.90
CA HIS A 337 27.38 22.95 -16.31
C HIS A 337 26.15 22.22 -16.81
N GLY A 338 25.39 21.50 -15.93
CA GLY A 338 24.25 20.68 -16.29
C GLY A 338 22.87 21.22 -15.92
N LEU A 339 22.77 22.09 -14.92
CA LEU A 339 21.50 22.62 -14.44
C LEU A 339 21.37 24.11 -14.72
N GLN A 340 20.50 24.48 -15.65
CA GLN A 340 20.18 25.89 -15.85
C GLN A 340 19.40 26.40 -14.62
N SER A 341 19.56 27.68 -14.31
CA SER A 341 18.90 28.35 -13.16
C SER A 341 17.37 28.24 -13.16
N ARG A 342 16.78 27.77 -14.26
CA ARG A 342 15.35 27.50 -14.43
C ARG A 342 14.89 26.14 -13.91
N ASP A 343 15.82 25.22 -13.57
CA ASP A 343 15.51 23.86 -13.11
C ASP A 343 15.43 23.78 -11.58
N CYS A 344 15.43 24.91 -10.90
CA CYS A 344 15.40 24.97 -9.44
C CYS A 344 14.00 24.67 -8.90
N LEU A 345 13.94 23.80 -7.89
CA LEU A 345 12.75 23.54 -7.11
C LEU A 345 12.40 24.77 -6.26
N LEU A 346 11.27 25.36 -6.52
CA LEU A 346 10.72 26.47 -5.77
C LEU A 346 9.47 26.00 -5.05
N TYR A 347 9.32 26.40 -3.79
CA TYR A 347 8.15 26.07 -2.97
C TYR A 347 7.48 27.34 -2.50
N THR A 348 6.16 27.39 -2.58
CA THR A 348 5.36 28.48 -2.05
C THR A 348 4.71 28.09 -0.74
N SER A 349 4.62 29.00 0.22
CA SER A 349 3.73 28.89 1.35
C SER A 349 2.37 29.42 0.92
N PRO A 350 1.26 28.67 1.05
CA PRO A 350 -0.06 29.28 0.90
C PRO A 350 -0.26 30.29 2.00
N SER A 351 -0.87 31.39 1.66
CA SER A 351 -1.33 32.45 2.55
C SER A 351 -2.40 31.95 3.52
#